data_902eff9ba693b1ee1b5fc61b55456606
#
_entry.id   902eff9ba693b1ee1b5fc61b55456606
#
_cell.length_a   1.000
_cell.length_b   1.000
_cell.length_c   1.000
_cell.angle_alpha   90.00
_cell.angle_beta   90.00
_cell.angle_gamma   90.00
#
_symmetry.space_group_name_H-M   'P 1'
#
loop_
_entity.id
_entity.type
_entity.pdbx_description
1 polymer ?
#
loop_
_entity_poly.entity_id
_entity_poly.type
_entity_poly.pdbx_seq_one_letter_code
_entity_poly.pdbx_strand_id
1 'polypeptide(L)'
;GHGIGDNVLQEFSALLCQHCPPDGVVARLGGEEFAIWLPGMLSDKAQALAEQIRAATEALVACEEIRFTVSIAVGIGQAGEAVEALVKRTDLALYRAKHLGRNRVELA
;
A
#
# COMPACT_ATOMS: atom_id res chain seq x y z
N GLY A 1 -4.96 18.41 -13.07
CA GLY A 1 -5.61 17.81 -14.20
C GLY A 1 -5.56 16.29 -14.20
N HIS A 2 -6.47 15.73 -14.92
CA HIS A 2 -6.59 14.28 -14.98
C HIS A 2 -5.33 13.62 -15.57
N GLY A 3 -4.68 14.25 -16.55
CA GLY A 3 -3.54 13.66 -17.23
C GLY A 3 -2.37 13.33 -16.31
N ILE A 4 -1.96 14.28 -15.47
CA ILE A 4 -0.83 14.09 -14.55
C ILE A 4 -1.21 13.11 -13.44
N GLY A 5 -2.39 13.28 -12.86
CA GLY A 5 -2.88 12.38 -11.81
C GLY A 5 -3.01 10.94 -12.29
N ASP A 6 -3.53 10.76 -13.51
CA ASP A 6 -3.70 9.43 -14.09
C ASP A 6 -2.35 8.77 -14.36
N ASN A 7 -1.37 9.52 -14.86
CA ASN A 7 -0.03 8.99 -15.10
C ASN A 7 0.64 8.55 -13.81
N VAL A 8 0.52 9.34 -12.75
CA VAL A 8 1.06 9.00 -11.42
C VAL A 8 0.42 7.72 -10.91
N LEU A 9 -0.90 7.59 -11.01
CA LEU A 9 -1.61 6.40 -10.56
C LEU A 9 -1.25 5.16 -11.38
N GLN A 10 -1.04 5.32 -12.69
CA GLN A 10 -0.61 4.22 -13.55
C GLN A 10 0.79 3.75 -13.19
N GLU A 11 1.72 4.66 -12.96
CA GLU A 11 3.08 4.33 -12.55
C GLU A 11 3.10 3.65 -11.19
N PHE A 12 2.29 4.13 -10.25
CA PHE A 12 2.18 3.52 -8.94
C PHE A 12 1.57 2.12 -9.04
N SER A 13 0.52 1.95 -9.84
CA SER A 13 -0.08 0.63 -10.08
C SER A 13 0.92 -0.36 -10.65
N ALA A 14 1.72 0.07 -11.61
CA ALA A 14 2.79 -0.77 -12.18
C ALA A 14 3.82 -1.15 -11.12
N LEU A 15 4.21 -0.21 -10.28
CA LEU A 15 5.12 -0.46 -9.18
C LEU A 15 4.57 -1.50 -8.20
N LEU A 16 3.31 -1.39 -7.83
CA LEU A 16 2.66 -2.38 -6.97
C LEU A 16 2.67 -3.77 -7.60
N CYS A 17 2.36 -3.86 -8.89
CA CYS A 17 2.37 -5.14 -9.59
C CYS A 17 3.78 -5.74 -9.65
N GLN A 18 4.81 -4.93 -9.82
CA GLN A 18 6.20 -5.39 -9.81
C GLN A 18 6.61 -5.97 -8.47
N HIS A 19 6.12 -5.42 -7.39
CA HIS A 19 6.47 -5.86 -6.03
C HIS A 19 5.55 -6.94 -5.50
N CYS A 20 4.41 -7.17 -6.15
CA CYS A 20 3.44 -8.17 -5.70
C CYS A 20 3.96 -9.58 -5.98
N PRO A 21 3.95 -10.50 -4.98
CA PRO A 21 4.32 -11.91 -5.22
C PRO A 21 3.36 -12.57 -6.21
N PRO A 22 3.77 -13.69 -6.84
CA PRO A 22 2.94 -14.36 -7.85
C PRO A 22 1.56 -14.79 -7.36
N ASP A 23 1.42 -15.11 -6.07
CA ASP A 23 0.14 -15.51 -5.48
C ASP A 23 -0.59 -14.35 -4.81
N GLY A 24 -0.04 -13.14 -4.89
CA GLY A 24 -0.69 -11.95 -4.40
C GLY A 24 -1.68 -11.36 -5.41
N VAL A 25 -2.58 -10.54 -4.92
CA VAL A 25 -3.56 -9.84 -5.75
C VAL A 25 -3.53 -8.37 -5.44
N VAL A 26 -3.37 -7.55 -6.47
CA VAL A 26 -3.45 -6.09 -6.36
C VAL A 26 -4.84 -5.67 -6.80
N ALA A 27 -5.49 -4.84 -5.98
CA ALA A 27 -6.81 -4.29 -6.29
C ALA A 27 -6.81 -2.80 -6.06
N ARG A 28 -7.47 -2.06 -6.93
CA ARG A 28 -7.76 -0.65 -6.72
C ARG A 28 -9.16 -0.53 -6.12
N LEU A 29 -9.23 0.02 -4.93
CA LEU A 29 -10.50 0.13 -4.21
C LEU A 29 -11.31 1.36 -4.62
N GLY A 30 -10.64 2.37 -5.13
CA GLY A 30 -11.27 3.60 -5.58
C GLY A 30 -10.36 4.79 -5.36
N GLY A 31 -10.47 5.82 -6.20
CA GLY A 31 -9.64 7.00 -6.09
C GLY A 31 -8.15 6.66 -6.03
N GLU A 32 -7.54 6.93 -4.90
CA GLU A 32 -6.11 6.71 -4.65
C GLU A 32 -5.85 5.51 -3.75
N GLU A 33 -6.86 4.70 -3.47
CA GLU A 33 -6.73 3.58 -2.55
C GLU A 33 -6.53 2.27 -3.29
N PHE A 34 -5.49 1.55 -2.86
CA PHE A 34 -5.15 0.22 -3.37
C PHE A 34 -5.04 -0.76 -2.21
N ALA A 35 -5.25 -2.02 -2.51
CA ALA A 35 -5.02 -3.10 -1.57
C ALA A 35 -4.19 -4.19 -2.23
N ILE A 36 -3.37 -4.86 -1.45
CA ILE A 36 -2.65 -6.05 -1.88
C ILE A 36 -3.01 -7.17 -0.93
N TRP A 37 -3.52 -8.25 -1.48
CA TRP A 37 -3.81 -9.47 -0.74
C TRP A 37 -2.61 -10.39 -0.84
N LEU A 38 -2.05 -10.82 0.31
CA LEU A 38 -0.81 -11.60 0.37
C LEU A 38 -1.06 -12.88 1.17
N PRO A 39 -1.62 -13.94 0.54
CA PRO A 39 -1.94 -15.16 1.26
C PRO A 39 -0.70 -15.80 1.90
N GLY A 40 -0.81 -16.15 3.17
CA GLY A 40 0.25 -16.89 3.87
C GLY A 40 1.51 -16.11 4.18
N MET A 41 1.56 -14.81 3.91
CA MET A 41 2.75 -14.02 4.19
C MET A 41 2.84 -13.66 5.68
N LEU A 42 4.01 -13.85 6.26
CA LEU A 42 4.26 -13.52 7.66
C LEU A 42 4.37 -11.99 7.84
N SER A 43 4.07 -11.55 9.06
CA SER A 43 4.01 -10.12 9.39
C SER A 43 5.30 -9.37 9.06
N ASP A 44 6.45 -9.91 9.43
CA ASP A 44 7.74 -9.26 9.18
C ASP A 44 8.02 -9.12 7.68
N LYS A 45 7.63 -10.11 6.90
CA LYS A 45 7.79 -10.08 5.44
C LYS A 45 6.82 -9.11 4.79
N ALA A 46 5.58 -9.06 5.27
CA ALA A 46 4.59 -8.11 4.77
C ALA A 46 5.01 -6.66 5.06
N GLN A 47 5.52 -6.41 6.26
CA GLN A 47 6.03 -5.09 6.62
C GLN A 47 7.26 -4.71 5.80
N ALA A 48 8.17 -5.64 5.55
CA ALA A 48 9.34 -5.40 4.71
C ALA A 48 8.93 -5.07 3.27
N LEU A 49 7.95 -5.80 2.73
CA LEU A 49 7.42 -5.54 1.40
C LEU A 49 6.79 -4.15 1.33
N ALA A 50 5.98 -3.79 2.32
CA ALA A 50 5.35 -2.48 2.39
C ALA A 50 6.41 -1.37 2.42
N GLU A 51 7.48 -1.54 3.19
CA GLU A 51 8.56 -0.56 3.25
C GLU A 51 9.31 -0.45 1.93
N GLN A 52 9.51 -1.56 1.22
CA GLN A 52 10.10 -1.54 -0.12
C GLN A 52 9.23 -0.75 -1.09
N ILE A 53 7.91 -0.93 -1.03
CA ILE A 53 6.97 -0.21 -1.88
C ILE A 53 7.01 1.29 -1.56
N ARG A 54 7.00 1.64 -0.28
CA ARG A 54 7.07 3.04 0.15
C ARG A 54 8.33 3.71 -0.38
N ALA A 55 9.49 3.08 -0.17
CA ALA A 55 10.77 3.61 -0.60
C ALA A 55 10.88 3.71 -2.12
N ALA A 56 10.40 2.69 -2.83
CA ALA A 56 10.40 2.70 -4.30
C ALA A 56 9.50 3.79 -4.86
N THR A 57 8.35 4.05 -4.20
CA THR A 57 7.44 5.12 -4.60
C THR A 57 8.11 6.49 -4.45
N GLU A 58 8.76 6.70 -3.34
CA GLU A 58 9.49 7.95 -3.08
C GLU A 58 10.60 8.18 -4.12
N ALA A 59 11.34 7.12 -4.45
CA ALA A 59 12.42 7.18 -5.44
C ALA A 59 11.89 7.40 -6.86
N LEU A 60 10.77 6.77 -7.21
CA LEU A 60 10.14 6.91 -8.53
C LEU A 60 9.77 8.37 -8.81
N VAL A 61 9.18 9.01 -7.82
CA VAL A 61 8.73 10.40 -7.95
C VAL A 61 9.91 11.35 -8.19
N ALA A 62 11.04 11.09 -7.55
CA ALA A 62 12.23 11.93 -7.74
C ALA A 62 12.70 11.96 -9.19
N CYS A 63 12.48 10.88 -9.95
CA CYS A 63 12.88 10.79 -11.35
C CYS A 63 11.93 11.53 -12.30
N GLU A 64 10.64 11.69 -11.90
CA GLU A 64 9.60 12.28 -12.74
C GLU A 64 9.33 13.75 -12.43
N GLU A 65 10.07 14.33 -11.50
CA GLU A 65 9.86 15.71 -11.01
C GLU A 65 8.52 15.92 -10.32
N ILE A 66 7.69 14.90 -10.23
CA ILE A 66 6.41 14.93 -9.52
C ILE A 66 6.63 14.22 -8.19
N ARG A 67 6.43 14.93 -7.09
CA ARG A 67 6.62 14.34 -5.77
C ARG A 67 5.33 13.82 -5.21
N PHE A 68 5.27 12.53 -4.99
CA PHE A 68 4.22 11.92 -4.17
C PHE A 68 4.84 10.83 -3.31
N THR A 69 4.17 10.53 -2.24
CA THR A 69 4.55 9.45 -1.34
C THR A 69 3.34 8.58 -1.09
N VAL A 70 3.54 7.45 -0.44
CA VAL A 70 2.44 6.54 -0.13
C VAL A 70 2.43 6.28 1.37
N SER A 71 1.23 6.25 1.92
CA SER A 71 0.98 5.78 3.29
C SER A 71 0.42 4.38 3.19
N ILE A 72 0.97 3.46 3.96
CA ILE A 72 0.63 2.03 3.86
C ILE A 72 0.27 1.52 5.25
N ALA A 73 -0.81 0.76 5.33
CA ALA A 73 -1.13 -0.01 6.52
C ALA A 73 -1.00 -1.49 6.20
N VAL A 74 -0.46 -2.25 7.14
CA VAL A 74 -0.33 -3.70 7.03
C VAL A 74 -1.22 -4.34 8.08
N GLY A 75 -2.18 -5.16 7.65
CA GLY A 75 -3.03 -5.94 8.52
C GLY A 75 -2.75 -7.41 8.36
N ILE A 76 -2.53 -8.11 9.48
CA ILE A 76 -2.28 -9.54 9.49
C ILE A 76 -3.52 -10.24 10.05
N GLY A 77 -4.11 -11.10 9.24
CA GLY A 77 -5.28 -11.88 9.65
C GLY A 77 -4.94 -12.83 10.78
N GLN A 78 -5.83 -12.90 11.76
CA GLN A 78 -5.69 -13.78 12.91
C GLN A 78 -6.64 -14.96 12.77
N ALA A 79 -6.30 -16.08 13.41
CA ALA A 79 -7.16 -17.26 13.39
C ALA A 79 -8.55 -16.91 13.91
N GLY A 80 -9.57 -17.23 13.13
CA GLY A 80 -10.97 -16.95 13.50
C GLY A 80 -11.43 -15.52 13.25
N GLU A 81 -10.54 -14.65 12.77
CA GLU A 81 -10.92 -13.27 12.49
C GLU A 81 -11.69 -13.17 11.18
N ALA A 82 -12.82 -12.48 11.18
CA ALA A 82 -13.58 -12.21 9.96
C ALA A 82 -12.82 -11.22 9.08
N VAL A 83 -12.97 -11.37 7.76
CA VAL A 83 -12.32 -10.48 6.80
C VAL A 83 -12.72 -9.02 7.04
N GLU A 84 -13.98 -8.77 7.35
CA GLU A 84 -14.49 -7.42 7.63
C GLU A 84 -13.79 -6.78 8.82
N ALA A 85 -13.49 -7.56 9.85
CA ALA A 85 -12.79 -7.06 11.03
C ALA A 85 -11.33 -6.73 10.69
N LEU A 86 -10.68 -7.58 9.91
CA LEU A 86 -9.31 -7.34 9.43
C LEU A 86 -9.24 -6.05 8.60
N VAL A 87 -10.13 -5.89 7.65
CA VAL A 87 -10.19 -4.70 6.80
C VAL A 87 -10.40 -3.45 7.64
N LYS A 88 -11.32 -3.50 8.60
CA LYS A 88 -11.65 -2.35 9.45
C LYS A 88 -10.44 -1.90 10.28
N ARG A 89 -9.73 -2.83 10.92
CA ARG A 89 -8.57 -2.43 11.72
C ARG A 89 -7.39 -1.99 10.86
N THR A 90 -7.28 -2.52 9.64
CA THR A 90 -6.25 -2.08 8.68
C THR A 90 -6.56 -0.67 8.19
N ASP A 91 -7.82 -0.35 7.91
CA ASP A 91 -8.25 1.00 7.55
C ASP A 91 -7.95 2.01 8.66
N LEU A 92 -8.17 1.63 9.91
CA LEU A 92 -7.82 2.50 11.05
C LEU A 92 -6.32 2.77 11.13
N ALA A 93 -5.50 1.76 10.84
CA ALA A 93 -4.05 1.94 10.80
C ALA A 93 -3.65 2.85 9.65
N LEU A 94 -4.30 2.75 8.50
CA LEU A 94 -4.05 3.64 7.38
C LEU A 94 -4.40 5.09 7.72
N TYR A 95 -5.50 5.28 8.40
CA TYR A 95 -5.89 6.60 8.89
C TYR A 95 -4.80 7.17 9.80
N ARG A 96 -4.26 6.36 10.72
CA ARG A 96 -3.16 6.79 11.59
C ARG A 96 -1.91 7.17 10.79
N ALA A 97 -1.56 6.36 9.78
CA ALA A 97 -0.39 6.65 8.94
C ALA A 97 -0.52 8.02 8.27
N LYS A 98 -1.70 8.34 7.76
CA LYS A 98 -1.97 9.63 7.11
C LYS A 98 -1.90 10.79 8.11
N HIS A 99 -2.36 10.59 9.35
CA HIS A 99 -2.38 11.63 10.37
C HIS A 99 -1.02 11.83 11.06
N LEU A 100 -0.18 10.78 11.10
CA LEU A 100 1.13 10.86 11.72
C LEU A 100 2.21 11.45 10.81
N GLY A 101 1.84 11.89 9.61
CA GLY A 101 2.78 12.56 8.72
C GLY A 101 2.90 11.95 7.33
N ARG A 102 2.09 10.95 7.02
CA ARG A 102 2.12 10.26 5.72
C ARG A 102 3.48 9.62 5.44
N ASN A 103 3.70 9.10 4.26
CA ASN A 103 4.97 8.52 3.82
C ASN A 103 5.54 7.56 4.86
N ARG A 104 4.77 6.57 5.24
CA ARG A 104 5.13 5.60 6.28
C ARG A 104 4.31 4.33 6.19
N VAL A 105 4.80 3.30 6.86
CA VAL A 105 4.10 2.03 7.03
C VAL A 105 3.67 1.93 8.49
N GLU A 106 2.40 1.59 8.71
CA GLU A 106 1.84 1.32 10.03
C GLU A 106 1.30 -0.10 10.08
N LEU A 107 1.55 -0.78 11.17
CA LEU A 107 1.00 -2.11 11.43
C LEU A 107 -0.33 -1.97 12.16
N ALA A 108 -1.34 -2.67 11.65
CA ALA A 108 -2.66 -2.68 12.28
C ALA A 108 -2.69 -3.55 13.53
#